data_f2c2f6e537335145e64459f04cd95c92
#
_entry.id   f2c2f6e537335145e64459f04cd95c92
#
_cell.length_a   1.000
_cell.length_b   1.000
_cell.length_c   1.000
_cell.angle_alpha   90.00
_cell.angle_beta   90.00
_cell.angle_gamma   90.00
#
_symmetry.space_group_name_H-M   'P 1'
#
loop_
_entity.id
_entity.type
_entity.pdbx_description
1 polymer ?
#
loop_
_entity_poly.entity_id
_entity_poly.type
_entity_poly.pdbx_seq_one_letter_code
_entity_poly.pdbx_strand_id
1 'polypeptide(L)'
;MANMKMTKNPMPEQDPVVRAGNFDEVALGYTAEMAIDEAKRCLNCRDPHCRMGCPVSVRIPEFIAKVAAGDFDAAYEIITSTNSLPAVCGRVCPQEKQCESKCVRGIKGESVGIGRLERFVADYHMNKEVKDEIKVPESNGHRIAIVGSGPASLTCAGDLRKMGYDVTIFEAFHKSGGVLVYGIPQFRLPKEIVAAEIDNLKAMGVKIINNAIIGKSETVDELFEDGFEAVFIGSGAGLPQFLHIPGENLLGVYSANELLTRVNLMKAYRDDYDTPIKHFHNVCVVGAGNVAMDAARVSKRLGAEHVYIAYRRGKEELPARKEEVEHAEAEGIEFRLLNNPVAIHAGEDGHVTGIELQKQELGEPDEKGRRKPVPVPGSNWILDVDTVVIAIGTSPNPLIRNTTEGLTFTRKGGIEADEGGVTAREGVFAGGDAVTGAATVILAMGAGKAGAKSIDEYIKRKEQPAEA
;
A
#
# COMPACT_ATOMS: atom_id res chain seq x y z
N MET A 1 23.78 -26.84 8.02
CA MET A 1 23.93 -27.12 6.57
C MET A 1 22.83 -26.34 5.83
N ALA A 2 23.09 -25.85 4.62
CA ALA A 2 22.09 -25.17 3.81
C ALA A 2 20.96 -26.13 3.40
N ASN A 3 19.73 -25.68 3.49
CA ASN A 3 18.56 -26.42 3.01
C ASN A 3 18.45 -26.26 1.48
N MET A 4 18.60 -27.34 0.74
CA MET A 4 18.61 -27.32 -0.73
C MET A 4 17.25 -27.61 -1.35
N LYS A 5 16.15 -27.65 -0.58
CA LYS A 5 14.78 -27.78 -1.12
C LYS A 5 14.54 -26.77 -2.23
N MET A 6 13.94 -27.21 -3.34
CA MET A 6 13.69 -26.38 -4.51
C MET A 6 12.46 -25.46 -4.32
N THR A 7 11.55 -25.85 -3.47
CA THR A 7 10.32 -25.10 -3.13
C THR A 7 10.47 -24.39 -1.79
N LYS A 8 9.84 -23.23 -1.64
CA LYS A 8 9.74 -22.53 -0.35
C LYS A 8 8.67 -23.19 0.55
N ASN A 9 8.80 -23.01 1.84
CA ASN A 9 7.77 -23.48 2.76
C ASN A 9 6.43 -22.78 2.43
N PRO A 10 5.30 -23.51 2.33
CA PRO A 10 4.00 -22.89 2.07
C PRO A 10 3.64 -21.95 3.22
N MET A 11 2.91 -20.87 2.91
CA MET A 11 2.30 -20.03 3.93
C MET A 11 1.07 -20.79 4.48
N PRO A 12 0.98 -20.98 5.80
CA PRO A 12 -0.28 -21.46 6.40
C PRO A 12 -1.39 -20.42 6.19
N GLU A 13 -2.56 -20.86 5.78
CA GLU A 13 -3.69 -19.99 5.45
C GLU A 13 -5.00 -20.57 5.98
N GLN A 14 -5.99 -19.70 6.20
CA GLN A 14 -7.35 -20.13 6.44
C GLN A 14 -7.94 -20.87 5.22
N ASP A 15 -8.79 -21.86 5.46
CA ASP A 15 -9.57 -22.52 4.39
C ASP A 15 -10.35 -21.48 3.56
N PRO A 16 -10.33 -21.58 2.21
CA PRO A 16 -10.95 -20.58 1.33
C PRO A 16 -12.45 -20.34 1.58
N VAL A 17 -13.20 -21.39 1.91
CA VAL A 17 -14.65 -21.29 2.20
C VAL A 17 -14.87 -20.57 3.53
N VAL A 18 -14.07 -20.90 4.54
CA VAL A 18 -14.14 -20.27 5.87
C VAL A 18 -13.75 -18.80 5.80
N ARG A 19 -12.62 -18.50 5.16
CA ARG A 19 -12.11 -17.12 5.09
C ARG A 19 -12.97 -16.18 4.25
N ALA A 20 -13.72 -16.70 3.28
CA ALA A 20 -14.65 -15.91 2.48
C ALA A 20 -15.83 -15.33 3.29
N GLY A 21 -16.10 -15.84 4.50
CA GLY A 21 -17.15 -15.38 5.40
C GLY A 21 -16.69 -14.59 6.62
N ASN A 22 -15.39 -14.26 6.75
CA ASN A 22 -14.86 -13.51 7.89
C ASN A 22 -13.81 -12.47 7.48
N PHE A 23 -13.46 -11.58 8.43
CA PHE A 23 -12.44 -10.52 8.23
C PHE A 23 -11.13 -10.82 8.97
N ASP A 24 -10.93 -12.03 9.49
CA ASP A 24 -9.68 -12.42 10.14
C ASP A 24 -8.55 -12.55 9.11
N GLU A 25 -7.30 -12.41 9.56
CA GLU A 25 -6.15 -12.46 8.69
C GLU A 25 -6.06 -13.80 7.95
N VAL A 26 -5.97 -13.76 6.62
CA VAL A 26 -5.99 -14.95 5.74
C VAL A 26 -4.72 -15.79 5.92
N ALA A 27 -3.56 -15.17 5.84
CA ALA A 27 -2.28 -15.82 6.02
C ALA A 27 -1.95 -15.89 7.52
N LEU A 28 -1.65 -17.08 8.04
CA LEU A 28 -1.47 -17.32 9.49
C LEU A 28 -0.02 -17.11 9.96
N GLY A 29 0.93 -16.91 9.04
CA GLY A 29 2.34 -16.74 9.38
C GLY A 29 3.10 -18.05 9.54
N TYR A 30 4.42 -17.97 9.66
CA TYR A 30 5.30 -19.11 9.93
C TYR A 30 5.40 -19.39 11.43
N THR A 31 5.61 -20.66 11.79
CA THR A 31 6.17 -21.03 13.09
C THR A 31 7.68 -20.77 13.10
N ALA A 32 8.31 -20.82 14.29
CA ALA A 32 9.76 -20.67 14.42
C ALA A 32 10.52 -21.74 13.63
N GLU A 33 10.04 -22.99 13.65
CA GLU A 33 10.65 -24.10 12.93
C GLU A 33 10.54 -23.89 11.41
N MET A 34 9.38 -23.45 10.91
CA MET A 34 9.17 -23.14 9.50
C MET A 34 10.08 -21.99 9.04
N ALA A 35 10.21 -20.94 9.87
CA ALA A 35 11.06 -19.81 9.57
C ALA A 35 12.54 -20.19 9.52
N ILE A 36 13.03 -20.96 10.47
CA ILE A 36 14.40 -21.46 10.49
C ILE A 36 14.69 -22.38 9.29
N ASP A 37 13.74 -23.28 8.94
CA ASP A 37 13.92 -24.18 7.78
C ASP A 37 13.96 -23.38 6.48
N GLU A 38 13.05 -22.40 6.29
CA GLU A 38 13.04 -21.53 5.12
C GLU A 38 14.30 -20.64 5.06
N ALA A 39 14.72 -20.07 6.19
CA ALA A 39 15.91 -19.24 6.27
C ALA A 39 17.19 -19.99 5.85
N LYS A 40 17.28 -21.29 6.17
CA LYS A 40 18.39 -22.16 5.74
C LYS A 40 18.45 -22.39 4.22
N ARG A 41 17.43 -22.03 3.46
CA ARG A 41 17.45 -22.04 1.99
C ARG A 41 18.29 -20.89 1.40
N CYS A 42 18.53 -19.83 2.18
CA CYS A 42 19.33 -18.69 1.74
C CYS A 42 20.80 -19.11 1.55
N LEU A 43 21.38 -18.74 0.41
CA LEU A 43 22.77 -19.05 0.06
C LEU A 43 23.76 -18.03 0.63
N ASN A 44 23.30 -17.00 1.33
CA ASN A 44 24.11 -15.91 1.85
C ASN A 44 25.09 -15.34 0.80
N CYS A 45 24.54 -14.89 -0.35
CA CYS A 45 25.31 -14.45 -1.50
C CYS A 45 26.23 -13.28 -1.15
N ARG A 46 27.47 -13.31 -1.67
CA ARG A 46 28.44 -12.20 -1.51
C ARG A 46 27.95 -10.92 -2.18
N ASP A 47 27.28 -11.04 -3.33
CA ASP A 47 26.59 -9.95 -4.02
C ASP A 47 25.07 -10.22 -4.00
N PRO A 48 24.35 -9.69 -2.99
CA PRO A 48 22.95 -10.04 -2.77
C PRO A 48 22.01 -9.22 -3.63
N HIS A 49 21.73 -9.66 -4.86
CA HIS A 49 20.78 -8.98 -5.77
C HIS A 49 19.40 -8.75 -5.15
N CYS A 50 18.96 -9.59 -4.20
CA CYS A 50 17.72 -9.38 -3.46
C CYS A 50 17.68 -8.03 -2.70
N ARG A 51 18.81 -7.56 -2.17
CA ARG A 51 18.92 -6.23 -1.53
C ARG A 51 18.64 -5.09 -2.52
N MET A 52 19.15 -5.19 -3.75
CA MET A 52 18.89 -4.19 -4.81
C MET A 52 17.43 -4.19 -5.25
N GLY A 53 16.71 -5.30 -5.07
CA GLY A 53 15.29 -5.40 -5.33
C GLY A 53 14.41 -4.81 -4.22
N CYS A 54 14.98 -4.34 -3.10
CA CYS A 54 14.25 -3.76 -1.99
C CYS A 54 14.39 -2.23 -2.01
N PRO A 55 13.28 -1.46 -2.20
CA PRO A 55 13.31 0.00 -2.25
C PRO A 55 13.86 0.69 -0.99
N VAL A 56 13.82 0.03 0.17
CA VAL A 56 14.41 0.51 1.42
C VAL A 56 15.72 -0.18 1.78
N SER A 57 16.27 -0.99 0.86
CA SER A 57 17.60 -1.62 0.97
C SER A 57 17.83 -2.46 2.23
N VAL A 58 16.82 -3.23 2.68
CA VAL A 58 16.96 -4.16 3.81
C VAL A 58 18.15 -5.09 3.58
N ARG A 59 18.96 -5.31 4.62
CA ARG A 59 20.13 -6.22 4.61
C ARG A 59 19.66 -7.67 4.68
N ILE A 60 19.06 -8.15 3.55
CA ILE A 60 18.30 -9.40 3.47
C ILE A 60 19.13 -10.64 3.87
N PRO A 61 20.32 -10.92 3.32
CA PRO A 61 21.08 -12.10 3.73
C PRO A 61 21.45 -12.08 5.21
N GLU A 62 21.72 -10.91 5.76
CA GLU A 62 22.15 -10.74 7.15
C GLU A 62 21.02 -11.08 8.12
N PHE A 63 19.79 -10.51 7.92
CA PHE A 63 18.69 -10.87 8.79
C PHE A 63 18.28 -12.34 8.64
N ILE A 64 18.30 -12.88 7.41
CA ILE A 64 17.97 -14.30 7.19
C ILE A 64 18.98 -15.22 7.85
N ALA A 65 20.27 -14.87 7.86
CA ALA A 65 21.29 -15.63 8.58
C ALA A 65 21.00 -15.67 10.09
N LYS A 66 20.50 -14.57 10.66
CA LYS A 66 20.08 -14.51 12.07
C LYS A 66 18.84 -15.37 12.34
N VAL A 67 17.85 -15.34 11.44
CA VAL A 67 16.68 -16.24 11.53
C VAL A 67 17.12 -17.71 11.49
N ALA A 68 18.04 -18.07 10.57
CA ALA A 68 18.55 -19.44 10.45
C ALA A 68 19.31 -19.92 11.72
N ALA A 69 19.86 -18.98 12.49
CA ALA A 69 20.52 -19.24 13.78
C ALA A 69 19.56 -19.24 14.98
N GLY A 70 18.28 -18.87 14.80
CA GLY A 70 17.31 -18.72 15.87
C GLY A 70 17.42 -17.40 16.65
N ASP A 71 18.24 -16.46 16.20
CA ASP A 71 18.46 -15.14 16.80
C ASP A 71 17.51 -14.11 16.17
N PHE A 72 16.22 -14.19 16.55
CA PHE A 72 15.15 -13.40 15.95
C PHE A 72 15.21 -11.92 16.33
N ASP A 73 15.77 -11.59 17.49
CA ASP A 73 15.93 -10.21 17.94
C ASP A 73 16.98 -9.48 17.11
N ALA A 74 18.13 -10.07 16.92
CA ALA A 74 19.14 -9.50 16.03
C ALA A 74 18.64 -9.43 14.56
N ALA A 75 17.78 -10.36 14.13
CA ALA A 75 17.14 -10.27 12.82
C ALA A 75 16.22 -9.03 12.74
N TYR A 76 15.44 -8.75 13.78
CA TYR A 76 14.57 -7.58 13.85
C TYR A 76 15.37 -6.26 13.81
N GLU A 77 16.44 -6.16 14.60
CA GLU A 77 17.33 -4.99 14.59
C GLU A 77 17.92 -4.71 13.18
N ILE A 78 18.32 -5.77 12.46
CA ILE A 78 18.83 -5.65 11.11
C ILE A 78 17.75 -5.10 10.16
N ILE A 79 16.53 -5.61 10.23
CA ILE A 79 15.41 -5.16 9.38
C ILE A 79 15.09 -3.70 9.69
N THR A 80 14.89 -3.36 10.97
CA THR A 80 14.46 -2.03 11.42
C THR A 80 15.51 -0.93 11.29
N SER A 81 16.78 -1.34 11.05
CA SER A 81 17.84 -0.36 10.71
C SER A 81 17.54 0.41 9.43
N THR A 82 16.73 -0.14 8.51
CA THR A 82 16.39 0.50 7.24
C THR A 82 14.89 0.49 6.92
N ASN A 83 14.10 -0.39 7.53
CA ASN A 83 12.65 -0.52 7.31
C ASN A 83 11.90 -0.12 8.59
N SER A 84 11.11 0.95 8.52
CA SER A 84 10.33 1.47 9.65
C SER A 84 8.99 0.77 9.86
N LEU A 85 8.54 -0.08 8.90
CA LEU A 85 7.23 -0.77 8.92
C LEU A 85 7.37 -2.25 8.53
N PRO A 86 8.19 -3.05 9.25
CA PRO A 86 8.50 -4.43 8.83
C PRO A 86 7.29 -5.36 8.84
N ALA A 87 6.39 -5.25 9.80
CA ALA A 87 5.19 -6.08 9.89
C ALA A 87 4.21 -5.80 8.75
N VAL A 88 4.12 -4.56 8.30
CA VAL A 88 3.37 -4.16 7.11
C VAL A 88 4.03 -4.70 5.84
N CYS A 89 5.34 -4.50 5.68
CA CYS A 89 6.08 -4.94 4.49
C CYS A 89 6.03 -6.45 4.30
N GLY A 90 6.19 -7.23 5.36
CA GLY A 90 6.11 -8.69 5.32
C GLY A 90 4.75 -9.22 4.81
N ARG A 91 3.67 -8.41 4.95
CA ARG A 91 2.31 -8.75 4.51
C ARG A 91 1.95 -8.26 3.13
N VAL A 92 2.31 -7.01 2.78
CA VAL A 92 1.73 -6.34 1.60
C VAL A 92 2.70 -6.03 0.46
N CYS A 93 4.01 -6.18 0.66
CA CYS A 93 4.99 -6.01 -0.42
C CYS A 93 4.75 -7.02 -1.54
N PRO A 94 4.82 -6.63 -2.81
CA PRO A 94 4.83 -7.55 -3.94
C PRO A 94 6.24 -8.18 -4.11
N GLN A 95 6.64 -9.02 -3.14
CA GLN A 95 7.99 -9.58 -3.06
C GLN A 95 8.38 -10.32 -4.33
N GLU A 96 7.40 -10.99 -4.97
CA GLU A 96 7.56 -11.72 -6.25
C GLU A 96 7.99 -10.83 -7.42
N LYS A 97 7.78 -9.50 -7.31
CA LYS A 97 8.21 -8.50 -8.31
C LYS A 97 9.41 -7.67 -7.83
N GLN A 98 9.85 -7.84 -6.59
CA GLN A 98 10.90 -7.04 -5.93
C GLN A 98 12.06 -7.93 -5.45
N CYS A 99 12.26 -8.05 -4.13
CA CYS A 99 13.39 -8.77 -3.56
C CYS A 99 13.45 -10.25 -3.95
N GLU A 100 12.31 -10.96 -3.94
CA GLU A 100 12.24 -12.36 -4.30
C GLU A 100 12.50 -12.60 -5.78
N SER A 101 12.07 -11.68 -6.68
CA SER A 101 12.38 -11.78 -8.13
C SER A 101 13.88 -11.75 -8.44
N LYS A 102 14.68 -11.18 -7.54
CA LYS A 102 16.14 -11.07 -7.66
C LYS A 102 16.90 -12.18 -6.93
N CYS A 103 16.20 -13.08 -6.24
CA CYS A 103 16.83 -14.16 -5.51
C CYS A 103 17.37 -15.22 -6.46
N VAL A 104 18.66 -15.55 -6.36
CA VAL A 104 19.33 -16.55 -7.22
C VAL A 104 18.73 -17.97 -7.08
N ARG A 105 18.07 -18.27 -5.95
CA ARG A 105 17.32 -19.53 -5.80
C ARG A 105 16.18 -19.66 -6.81
N GLY A 106 15.59 -18.52 -7.22
CA GLY A 106 14.54 -18.47 -8.23
C GLY A 106 14.96 -18.88 -9.65
N ILE A 107 16.27 -19.03 -9.93
CA ILE A 107 16.78 -19.46 -11.25
C ILE A 107 16.49 -20.94 -11.51
N LYS A 108 16.58 -21.79 -10.49
CA LYS A 108 16.42 -23.25 -10.62
C LYS A 108 15.24 -23.83 -9.83
N GLY A 109 14.55 -22.99 -9.06
CA GLY A 109 13.42 -23.38 -8.22
C GLY A 109 12.66 -22.15 -7.76
N GLU A 110 12.10 -22.20 -6.55
CA GLU A 110 11.47 -21.02 -5.95
C GLU A 110 12.49 -20.18 -5.17
N SER A 111 12.32 -18.86 -5.24
CA SER A 111 13.05 -17.90 -4.38
C SER A 111 12.92 -18.27 -2.90
N VAL A 112 13.80 -17.74 -2.05
CA VAL A 112 13.58 -17.75 -0.61
C VAL A 112 12.35 -16.89 -0.29
N GLY A 113 11.51 -17.34 0.63
CA GLY A 113 10.33 -16.60 1.11
C GLY A 113 10.73 -15.41 1.98
N ILE A 114 11.34 -14.40 1.38
CA ILE A 114 11.95 -13.25 2.07
C ILE A 114 10.89 -12.48 2.86
N GLY A 115 9.76 -12.16 2.23
CA GLY A 115 8.68 -11.44 2.90
C GLY A 115 8.02 -12.26 4.01
N ARG A 116 7.94 -13.58 3.85
CA ARG A 116 7.42 -14.49 4.89
C ARG A 116 8.32 -14.51 6.13
N LEU A 117 9.64 -14.46 5.92
CA LEU A 117 10.64 -14.37 6.99
C LEU A 117 10.62 -12.99 7.66
N GLU A 118 10.51 -11.90 6.89
CA GLU A 118 10.37 -10.55 7.40
C GLU A 118 9.14 -10.41 8.28
N ARG A 119 7.98 -10.93 7.80
CA ARG A 119 6.75 -11.00 8.58
C ARG A 119 6.94 -11.77 9.89
N PHE A 120 7.52 -12.98 9.82
CA PHE A 120 7.75 -13.81 11.00
C PHE A 120 8.56 -13.06 12.06
N VAL A 121 9.65 -12.42 11.66
CA VAL A 121 10.52 -11.67 12.58
C VAL A 121 9.77 -10.50 13.23
N ALA A 122 8.99 -9.77 12.44
CA ALA A 122 8.19 -8.65 12.93
C ALA A 122 7.10 -9.12 13.90
N ASP A 123 6.36 -10.18 13.55
CA ASP A 123 5.31 -10.75 14.40
C ASP A 123 5.89 -11.33 15.70
N TYR A 124 7.05 -11.99 15.64
CA TYR A 124 7.76 -12.49 16.83
C TYR A 124 8.08 -11.34 17.79
N HIS A 125 8.64 -10.23 17.28
CA HIS A 125 8.97 -9.06 18.09
C HIS A 125 7.72 -8.39 18.68
N MET A 126 6.65 -8.25 17.90
CA MET A 126 5.40 -7.64 18.36
C MET A 126 4.70 -8.44 19.47
N ASN A 127 4.87 -9.77 19.46
CA ASN A 127 4.22 -10.68 20.41
C ASN A 127 5.06 -10.97 21.65
N LYS A 128 6.23 -10.31 21.82
CA LYS A 128 7.01 -10.44 23.06
C LYS A 128 6.21 -9.95 24.27
N GLU A 129 6.27 -10.70 25.36
CA GLU A 129 5.68 -10.33 26.65
C GLU A 129 6.35 -9.07 27.23
N VAL A 130 7.68 -8.99 27.11
CA VAL A 130 8.48 -7.84 27.51
C VAL A 130 8.93 -7.10 26.27
N LYS A 131 8.42 -5.89 26.10
CA LYS A 131 8.83 -5.02 24.98
C LYS A 131 10.17 -4.36 25.30
N ASP A 132 11.02 -4.30 24.28
CA ASP A 132 12.29 -3.61 24.39
C ASP A 132 12.05 -2.09 24.61
N GLU A 133 12.91 -1.45 25.39
CA GLU A 133 12.85 -0.02 25.63
C GLU A 133 13.16 0.74 24.33
N ILE A 134 12.22 1.57 23.88
CA ILE A 134 12.41 2.41 22.72
C ILE A 134 13.28 3.59 23.10
N LYS A 135 14.50 3.65 22.57
CA LYS A 135 15.41 4.80 22.79
C LYS A 135 14.86 6.00 22.04
N VAL A 136 14.51 7.05 22.78
CA VAL A 136 14.11 8.34 22.21
C VAL A 136 15.39 9.13 21.89
N PRO A 137 15.67 9.47 20.62
CA PRO A 137 16.82 10.30 20.29
C PRO A 137 16.70 11.70 20.92
N GLU A 138 17.81 12.30 21.29
CA GLU A 138 17.84 13.69 21.74
C GLU A 138 17.38 14.61 20.59
N SER A 139 16.69 15.71 20.95
CA SER A 139 16.29 16.71 19.96
C SER A 139 17.50 17.52 19.49
N ASN A 140 17.61 17.71 18.17
CA ASN A 140 18.59 18.63 17.58
C ASN A 140 18.07 20.08 17.48
N GLY A 141 16.82 20.33 17.92
CA GLY A 141 16.18 21.65 17.94
C GLY A 141 15.45 22.02 16.65
N HIS A 142 15.57 21.25 15.57
CA HIS A 142 14.92 21.53 14.28
C HIS A 142 13.57 20.86 14.17
N ARG A 143 12.56 21.59 13.71
CA ARG A 143 11.16 21.16 13.60
C ARG A 143 10.78 20.89 12.17
N ILE A 144 10.26 19.68 11.90
CA ILE A 144 9.84 19.25 10.57
C ILE A 144 8.34 18.90 10.58
N ALA A 145 7.59 19.48 9.62
CA ALA A 145 6.19 19.14 9.38
C ALA A 145 6.07 18.07 8.29
N ILE A 146 5.15 17.13 8.48
CA ILE A 146 4.83 16.08 7.49
C ILE A 146 3.34 16.09 7.24
N VAL A 147 2.93 16.19 5.98
CA VAL A 147 1.54 16.23 5.53
C VAL A 147 1.08 14.86 5.08
N GLY A 148 0.11 14.29 5.78
CA GLY A 148 -0.39 12.93 5.61
C GLY A 148 0.38 11.92 6.48
N SER A 149 -0.24 10.77 6.77
CA SER A 149 0.33 9.70 7.60
C SER A 149 0.43 8.35 6.87
N GLY A 150 0.52 8.38 5.55
CA GLY A 150 0.74 7.18 4.73
C GLY A 150 2.17 6.63 4.86
N PRO A 151 2.48 5.51 4.17
CA PRO A 151 3.78 4.84 4.29
C PRO A 151 5.00 5.73 4.02
N ALA A 152 4.91 6.66 3.05
CA ALA A 152 5.98 7.62 2.77
C ALA A 152 6.25 8.52 3.98
N SER A 153 5.19 9.10 4.52
CA SER A 153 5.23 10.01 5.67
C SER A 153 5.72 9.32 6.94
N LEU A 154 5.20 8.12 7.25
CA LEU A 154 5.63 7.35 8.44
C LEU A 154 7.12 6.99 8.35
N THR A 155 7.61 6.63 7.17
CA THR A 155 9.03 6.31 6.97
C THR A 155 9.91 7.57 7.07
N CYS A 156 9.49 8.67 6.45
CA CYS A 156 10.17 9.96 6.54
C CYS A 156 10.26 10.41 8.01
N ALA A 157 9.16 10.35 8.74
CA ALA A 157 9.09 10.70 10.15
C ALA A 157 10.03 9.84 11.02
N GLY A 158 10.01 8.52 10.82
CA GLY A 158 10.85 7.60 11.56
C GLY A 158 12.35 7.84 11.32
N ASP A 159 12.75 8.04 10.07
CA ASP A 159 14.14 8.30 9.73
C ASP A 159 14.62 9.68 10.25
N LEU A 160 13.81 10.73 10.10
CA LEU A 160 14.12 12.06 10.66
C LEU A 160 14.20 12.02 12.19
N ARG A 161 13.27 11.31 12.85
CA ARG A 161 13.31 11.21 14.31
C ARG A 161 14.57 10.48 14.81
N LYS A 162 15.02 9.45 14.10
CA LYS A 162 16.31 8.77 14.40
C LYS A 162 17.51 9.71 14.25
N MET A 163 17.42 10.75 13.43
CA MET A 163 18.45 11.79 13.25
C MET A 163 18.35 12.94 14.29
N GLY A 164 17.34 12.90 15.18
CA GLY A 164 17.14 13.89 16.23
C GLY A 164 16.14 15.01 15.94
N TYR A 165 15.52 15.04 14.73
CA TYR A 165 14.54 16.06 14.38
C TYR A 165 13.25 15.96 15.20
N ASP A 166 12.65 17.10 15.51
CA ASP A 166 11.32 17.18 16.13
C ASP A 166 10.26 17.12 15.04
N VAL A 167 9.64 15.95 14.87
CA VAL A 167 8.73 15.68 13.76
C VAL A 167 7.27 15.73 14.20
N THR A 168 6.45 16.46 13.43
CA THR A 168 4.99 16.49 13.59
C THR A 168 4.32 16.08 12.29
N ILE A 169 3.48 15.04 12.33
CA ILE A 169 2.65 14.57 11.23
C ILE A 169 1.25 15.18 11.38
N PHE A 170 0.74 15.77 10.30
CA PHE A 170 -0.62 16.29 10.17
C PHE A 170 -1.43 15.34 9.29
N GLU A 171 -2.45 14.69 9.86
CA GLU A 171 -3.28 13.71 9.17
C GLU A 171 -4.72 14.20 9.03
N ALA A 172 -5.25 14.16 7.83
CA ALA A 172 -6.61 14.61 7.52
C ALA A 172 -7.70 13.75 8.16
N PHE A 173 -7.47 12.45 8.29
CA PHE A 173 -8.43 11.51 8.88
C PHE A 173 -8.30 11.42 10.42
N HIS A 174 -9.33 10.83 11.03
CA HIS A 174 -9.37 10.58 12.47
C HIS A 174 -8.46 9.40 12.91
N LYS A 175 -7.90 8.65 11.96
CA LYS A 175 -6.94 7.56 12.17
C LYS A 175 -5.76 7.73 11.24
N SER A 176 -4.55 7.60 11.82
CA SER A 176 -3.29 7.64 11.08
C SER A 176 -3.02 6.31 10.38
N GLY A 177 -2.23 6.36 9.29
CA GLY A 177 -1.79 5.19 8.53
C GLY A 177 -2.13 5.28 7.04
N GLY A 178 -2.94 6.26 6.63
CA GLY A 178 -3.33 6.44 5.23
C GLY A 178 -3.92 5.17 4.63
N VAL A 179 -3.46 4.79 3.43
CA VAL A 179 -3.95 3.60 2.71
C VAL A 179 -3.82 2.28 3.49
N LEU A 180 -2.90 2.19 4.45
CA LEU A 180 -2.75 1.01 5.31
C LEU A 180 -3.99 0.79 6.19
N VAL A 181 -4.71 1.86 6.51
CA VAL A 181 -5.88 1.83 7.37
C VAL A 181 -7.19 1.89 6.57
N TYR A 182 -7.32 2.81 5.61
CA TYR A 182 -8.57 2.96 4.86
C TYR A 182 -8.66 2.05 3.63
N GLY A 183 -7.53 1.70 2.99
CA GLY A 183 -7.51 1.02 1.70
C GLY A 183 -7.32 -0.49 1.80
N ILE A 184 -6.31 -0.97 2.52
CA ILE A 184 -5.99 -2.39 2.60
C ILE A 184 -6.93 -3.09 3.59
N PRO A 185 -7.63 -4.19 3.20
CA PRO A 185 -8.58 -4.86 4.09
C PRO A 185 -7.97 -5.48 5.35
N GLN A 186 -8.81 -5.61 6.39
CA GLN A 186 -8.45 -6.21 7.67
C GLN A 186 -7.85 -7.62 7.50
N PHE A 187 -8.43 -8.43 6.63
CA PHE A 187 -7.99 -9.82 6.38
C PHE A 187 -6.64 -9.95 5.64
N ARG A 188 -6.08 -8.84 5.11
CA ARG A 188 -4.74 -8.77 4.52
C ARG A 188 -3.74 -8.06 5.42
N LEU A 189 -4.19 -7.00 6.08
CA LEU A 189 -3.39 -6.17 6.97
C LEU A 189 -4.22 -5.77 8.18
N PRO A 190 -4.16 -6.53 9.27
CA PRO A 190 -4.85 -6.23 10.52
C PRO A 190 -4.53 -4.82 11.00
N LYS A 191 -5.55 -4.06 11.43
CA LYS A 191 -5.38 -2.64 11.80
C LYS A 191 -4.61 -2.45 13.10
N GLU A 192 -4.66 -3.43 13.97
CA GLU A 192 -3.85 -3.53 15.19
C GLU A 192 -2.35 -3.62 14.89
N ILE A 193 -1.96 -4.28 13.80
CA ILE A 193 -0.56 -4.31 13.33
C ILE A 193 -0.11 -2.90 12.89
N VAL A 194 -0.94 -2.21 12.12
CA VAL A 194 -0.64 -0.84 11.69
C VAL A 194 -0.57 0.11 12.88
N ALA A 195 -1.49 -0.03 13.83
CA ALA A 195 -1.51 0.77 15.05
C ALA A 195 -0.23 0.57 15.87
N ALA A 196 0.21 -0.67 16.05
CA ALA A 196 1.43 -0.98 16.80
C ALA A 196 2.70 -0.37 16.14
N GLU A 197 2.81 -0.43 14.79
CA GLU A 197 3.91 0.22 14.08
C GLU A 197 3.89 1.75 14.25
N ILE A 198 2.71 2.37 14.21
CA ILE A 198 2.55 3.81 14.44
C ILE A 198 2.86 4.18 15.90
N ASP A 199 2.44 3.37 16.86
CA ASP A 199 2.70 3.60 18.27
C ASP A 199 4.20 3.49 18.61
N ASN A 200 4.95 2.65 17.91
CA ASN A 200 6.41 2.64 17.99
C ASN A 200 7.02 3.99 17.54
N LEU A 201 6.50 4.60 16.46
CA LEU A 201 6.96 5.93 16.02
C LEU A 201 6.60 7.02 17.04
N LYS A 202 5.41 6.98 17.62
CA LYS A 202 5.01 7.90 18.69
C LYS A 202 5.91 7.73 19.94
N ALA A 203 6.22 6.50 20.30
CA ALA A 203 7.12 6.21 21.43
C ALA A 203 8.56 6.72 21.19
N MET A 204 9.00 6.81 19.91
CA MET A 204 10.24 7.49 19.53
C MET A 204 10.15 9.03 19.63
N GLY A 205 8.97 9.61 19.89
CA GLY A 205 8.75 11.04 20.02
C GLY A 205 8.16 11.73 18.76
N VAL A 206 7.69 10.97 17.75
CA VAL A 206 6.95 11.56 16.64
C VAL A 206 5.57 12.02 17.11
N LYS A 207 5.24 13.29 16.90
CA LYS A 207 3.90 13.84 17.17
C LYS A 207 2.98 13.58 15.99
N ILE A 208 1.72 13.19 16.23
CA ILE A 208 0.73 12.99 15.18
C ILE A 208 -0.55 13.75 15.56
N ILE A 209 -0.99 14.65 14.68
CA ILE A 209 -2.20 15.44 14.83
C ILE A 209 -3.20 14.95 13.79
N ASN A 210 -4.24 14.25 14.25
CA ASN A 210 -5.34 13.80 13.39
C ASN A 210 -6.39 14.89 13.21
N ASN A 211 -7.24 14.76 12.18
CA ASN A 211 -8.26 15.73 11.78
C ASN A 211 -7.67 17.10 11.39
N ALA A 212 -6.42 17.14 10.95
CA ALA A 212 -5.74 18.32 10.46
C ALA A 212 -5.59 18.25 8.93
N ILE A 213 -6.35 19.07 8.22
CA ILE A 213 -6.39 19.07 6.76
C ILE A 213 -5.54 20.23 6.24
N ILE A 214 -4.28 19.96 5.92
CA ILE A 214 -3.39 20.98 5.36
C ILE A 214 -3.90 21.44 4.00
N GLY A 215 -4.02 22.77 3.85
CA GLY A 215 -4.72 23.44 2.77
C GLY A 215 -6.19 23.81 3.09
N LYS A 216 -6.65 23.50 4.33
CA LYS A 216 -7.99 23.88 4.83
C LYS A 216 -7.95 24.43 6.25
N SER A 217 -7.53 23.62 7.22
CA SER A 217 -7.38 24.04 8.62
C SER A 217 -6.12 24.88 8.84
N GLU A 218 -5.11 24.63 8.06
CA GLU A 218 -3.81 25.27 8.09
C GLU A 218 -3.15 25.11 6.70
N THR A 219 -2.42 26.09 6.25
CA THR A 219 -1.69 26.09 4.96
C THR A 219 -0.22 25.66 5.14
N VAL A 220 0.47 25.37 4.04
CA VAL A 220 1.92 25.12 4.09
C VAL A 220 2.69 26.37 4.53
N ASP A 221 2.20 27.57 4.19
CA ASP A 221 2.81 28.84 4.61
C ASP A 221 2.70 29.04 6.12
N GLU A 222 1.52 28.80 6.70
CA GLU A 222 1.29 28.87 8.13
C GLU A 222 2.16 27.86 8.91
N LEU A 223 2.43 26.67 8.36
CA LEU A 223 3.38 25.73 8.98
C LEU A 223 4.79 26.35 9.10
N PHE A 224 5.26 27.10 8.11
CA PHE A 224 6.54 27.81 8.21
C PHE A 224 6.46 28.97 9.23
N GLU A 225 5.35 29.72 9.27
CA GLU A 225 5.10 30.76 10.27
C GLU A 225 5.09 30.20 11.70
N ASP A 226 4.59 28.98 11.88
CA ASP A 226 4.59 28.24 13.16
C ASP A 226 5.98 27.70 13.53
N GLY A 227 7.00 27.97 12.70
CA GLY A 227 8.41 27.65 12.97
C GLY A 227 8.82 26.23 12.59
N PHE A 228 8.12 25.58 11.66
CA PHE A 228 8.65 24.41 10.98
C PHE A 228 9.67 24.87 9.92
N GLU A 229 10.80 24.19 9.82
CA GLU A 229 11.90 24.59 8.95
C GLU A 229 11.89 23.88 7.59
N ALA A 230 11.19 22.75 7.52
CA ALA A 230 10.89 22.04 6.28
C ALA A 230 9.56 21.32 6.37
N VAL A 231 8.94 21.08 5.20
CA VAL A 231 7.67 20.39 5.06
C VAL A 231 7.83 19.23 4.08
N PHE A 232 7.44 18.01 4.50
CA PHE A 232 7.34 16.85 3.60
C PHE A 232 5.88 16.58 3.24
N ILE A 233 5.54 16.56 1.95
CA ILE A 233 4.19 16.29 1.47
C ILE A 233 4.08 14.83 1.03
N GLY A 234 3.44 14.02 1.87
CA GLY A 234 3.14 12.60 1.64
C GLY A 234 1.64 12.32 1.62
N SER A 235 0.84 13.24 1.06
CA SER A 235 -0.64 13.21 1.07
C SER A 235 -1.26 12.07 0.22
N GLY A 236 -0.45 11.33 -0.52
CA GLY A 236 -0.88 10.19 -1.30
C GLY A 236 -1.73 10.53 -2.53
N ALA A 237 -2.44 9.52 -3.06
CA ALA A 237 -3.35 9.61 -4.20
C ALA A 237 -4.66 8.88 -3.86
N GLY A 238 -5.60 9.59 -3.26
CA GLY A 238 -6.87 9.02 -2.77
C GLY A 238 -8.10 9.40 -3.59
N LEU A 239 -7.98 10.26 -4.62
CA LEU A 239 -9.11 10.68 -5.45
C LEU A 239 -9.40 9.61 -6.51
N PRO A 240 -10.58 8.93 -6.48
CA PRO A 240 -10.89 7.85 -7.42
C PRO A 240 -11.05 8.37 -8.85
N GLN A 241 -10.68 7.54 -9.81
CA GLN A 241 -10.95 7.75 -11.22
C GLN A 241 -12.20 7.00 -11.65
N PHE A 242 -12.94 7.58 -12.61
CA PHE A 242 -14.14 7.03 -13.21
C PHE A 242 -13.93 6.78 -14.71
N LEU A 243 -14.79 5.94 -15.29
CA LEU A 243 -14.72 5.55 -16.71
C LEU A 243 -15.29 6.62 -17.64
N HIS A 244 -16.12 7.52 -17.11
CA HIS A 244 -16.91 8.51 -17.84
C HIS A 244 -17.90 7.85 -18.83
N ILE A 245 -18.55 6.77 -18.41
CA ILE A 245 -19.58 6.06 -19.14
C ILE A 245 -20.98 6.40 -18.57
N PRO A 246 -22.05 6.22 -19.38
CA PRO A 246 -23.41 6.39 -18.88
C PRO A 246 -23.70 5.50 -17.67
N GLY A 247 -24.37 6.06 -16.66
CA GLY A 247 -24.83 5.35 -15.48
C GLY A 247 -23.85 5.31 -14.30
N GLU A 248 -22.66 5.92 -14.36
CA GLU A 248 -21.71 5.94 -13.23
C GLU A 248 -22.22 6.71 -11.98
N ASN A 249 -23.29 7.46 -12.09
CA ASN A 249 -23.93 8.20 -10.99
C ASN A 249 -25.19 7.52 -10.43
N LEU A 250 -25.49 6.31 -10.84
CA LEU A 250 -26.63 5.53 -10.36
C LEU A 250 -26.45 5.05 -8.92
N LEU A 251 -27.56 4.78 -8.25
CA LEU A 251 -27.57 4.18 -6.91
C LEU A 251 -27.06 2.72 -7.00
N GLY A 252 -26.04 2.40 -6.22
CA GLY A 252 -25.36 1.10 -6.30
C GLY A 252 -24.04 1.13 -7.06
N VAL A 253 -23.62 2.30 -7.58
CA VAL A 253 -22.27 2.51 -8.11
C VAL A 253 -21.40 3.12 -7.01
N TYR A 254 -20.26 2.49 -6.76
CA TYR A 254 -19.27 2.94 -5.77
C TYR A 254 -17.88 3.05 -6.42
N SER A 255 -17.07 3.97 -5.94
CA SER A 255 -15.63 3.82 -6.13
C SER A 255 -15.08 2.78 -5.14
N ALA A 256 -14.03 2.06 -5.52
CA ALA A 256 -13.36 1.12 -4.61
C ALA A 256 -12.85 1.84 -3.34
N ASN A 257 -12.38 3.08 -3.46
CA ASN A 257 -11.95 3.88 -2.31
C ASN A 257 -13.10 4.13 -1.33
N GLU A 258 -14.30 4.45 -1.82
CA GLU A 258 -15.47 4.64 -0.97
C GLU A 258 -15.84 3.35 -0.24
N LEU A 259 -15.99 2.24 -0.98
CA LEU A 259 -16.33 0.94 -0.39
C LEU A 259 -15.29 0.54 0.67
N LEU A 260 -14.02 0.57 0.31
CA LEU A 260 -12.94 0.16 1.21
C LEU A 260 -12.80 1.08 2.43
N THR A 261 -13.00 2.38 2.28
CA THR A 261 -13.00 3.32 3.42
C THR A 261 -14.14 3.03 4.38
N ARG A 262 -15.37 2.80 3.87
CA ARG A 262 -16.52 2.41 4.71
C ARG A 262 -16.24 1.12 5.48
N VAL A 263 -15.65 0.14 4.83
CA VAL A 263 -15.39 -1.18 5.44
C VAL A 263 -14.19 -1.13 6.38
N ASN A 264 -13.05 -0.61 5.95
CA ASN A 264 -11.81 -0.73 6.71
C ASN A 264 -11.67 0.36 7.79
N LEU A 265 -11.90 1.64 7.43
CA LEU A 265 -11.74 2.77 8.35
C LEU A 265 -12.98 2.95 9.22
N MET A 266 -14.18 2.88 8.62
CA MET A 266 -15.45 3.08 9.29
C MET A 266 -16.09 1.77 9.77
N LYS A 267 -15.41 0.63 9.57
CA LYS A 267 -15.74 -0.71 10.09
C LYS A 267 -17.17 -1.18 9.78
N ALA A 268 -17.68 -0.93 8.57
CA ALA A 268 -19.03 -1.30 8.15
C ALA A 268 -19.34 -2.81 8.20
N TYR A 269 -18.32 -3.66 8.40
CA TYR A 269 -18.48 -5.11 8.58
C TYR A 269 -18.76 -5.53 10.02
N ARG A 270 -18.81 -4.59 10.96
CA ARG A 270 -19.02 -4.86 12.39
C ARG A 270 -20.38 -4.37 12.83
N ASP A 271 -21.09 -5.18 13.59
CA ASP A 271 -22.43 -4.88 14.12
C ASP A 271 -22.44 -3.77 15.18
N ASP A 272 -21.30 -3.48 15.81
CA ASP A 272 -21.13 -2.42 16.81
C ASP A 272 -20.79 -1.03 16.21
N TYR A 273 -20.89 -0.90 14.87
CA TYR A 273 -20.67 0.36 14.13
C TYR A 273 -21.88 0.68 13.25
N ASP A 274 -22.38 1.93 13.34
CA ASP A 274 -23.54 2.43 12.58
C ASP A 274 -23.16 2.89 11.14
N THR A 275 -22.10 2.34 10.55
CA THR A 275 -21.68 2.72 9.21
C THR A 275 -22.63 2.13 8.16
N PRO A 276 -23.38 2.98 7.41
CA PRO A 276 -24.33 2.47 6.43
C PRO A 276 -23.61 1.79 5.28
N ILE A 277 -24.04 0.55 4.97
CA ILE A 277 -23.60 -0.20 3.81
C ILE A 277 -24.79 -0.95 3.23
N LYS A 278 -24.87 -1.03 1.89
CA LYS A 278 -25.90 -1.80 1.20
C LYS A 278 -25.61 -3.30 1.33
N HIS A 279 -26.64 -4.13 1.42
CA HIS A 279 -26.51 -5.57 1.19
C HIS A 279 -26.30 -5.80 -0.31
N PHE A 280 -25.23 -6.49 -0.64
CA PHE A 280 -24.84 -6.83 -2.00
C PHE A 280 -25.32 -8.24 -2.33
N HIS A 281 -25.91 -8.44 -3.53
CA HIS A 281 -26.19 -9.78 -4.06
C HIS A 281 -25.24 -10.10 -5.21
N ASN A 282 -25.28 -9.32 -6.29
CA ASN A 282 -24.45 -9.50 -7.47
C ASN A 282 -23.59 -8.28 -7.69
N VAL A 283 -22.28 -8.40 -7.51
CA VAL A 283 -21.33 -7.29 -7.59
C VAL A 283 -20.42 -7.43 -8.80
N CYS A 284 -20.27 -6.38 -9.58
CA CYS A 284 -19.21 -6.29 -10.58
C CYS A 284 -18.16 -5.28 -10.17
N VAL A 285 -16.92 -5.74 -9.94
CA VAL A 285 -15.76 -4.87 -9.71
C VAL A 285 -15.05 -4.62 -11.04
N VAL A 286 -14.90 -3.36 -11.41
CA VAL A 286 -14.25 -2.95 -12.66
C VAL A 286 -12.81 -2.60 -12.42
N GLY A 287 -11.90 -3.40 -12.95
CA GLY A 287 -10.46 -3.29 -12.75
C GLY A 287 -9.84 -4.60 -12.30
N ALA A 288 -8.49 -4.68 -12.29
CA ALA A 288 -7.80 -5.92 -11.92
C ALA A 288 -6.48 -5.68 -11.15
N GLY A 289 -6.32 -4.52 -10.53
CA GLY A 289 -5.23 -4.23 -9.59
C GLY A 289 -5.49 -4.79 -8.20
N ASN A 290 -4.54 -4.63 -7.27
CA ASN A 290 -4.72 -5.07 -5.88
C ASN A 290 -5.98 -4.47 -5.24
N VAL A 291 -6.30 -3.21 -5.54
CA VAL A 291 -7.52 -2.54 -5.03
C VAL A 291 -8.80 -3.22 -5.54
N ALA A 292 -8.80 -3.72 -6.80
CA ALA A 292 -9.92 -4.48 -7.34
C ALA A 292 -10.07 -5.84 -6.65
N MET A 293 -8.95 -6.55 -6.38
CA MET A 293 -8.98 -7.80 -5.61
C MET A 293 -9.52 -7.54 -4.20
N ASP A 294 -9.06 -6.46 -3.55
CA ASP A 294 -9.52 -6.06 -2.22
C ASP A 294 -11.02 -5.76 -2.20
N ALA A 295 -11.50 -4.97 -3.15
CA ALA A 295 -12.92 -4.62 -3.24
C ALA A 295 -13.81 -5.84 -3.52
N ALA A 296 -13.37 -6.74 -4.41
CA ALA A 296 -14.10 -7.98 -4.72
C ALA A 296 -14.18 -8.92 -3.51
N ARG A 297 -13.04 -9.14 -2.84
CA ARG A 297 -12.96 -10.00 -1.65
C ARG A 297 -13.71 -9.42 -0.44
N VAL A 298 -13.73 -8.08 -0.30
CA VAL A 298 -14.56 -7.38 0.68
C VAL A 298 -16.04 -7.57 0.36
N SER A 299 -16.46 -7.39 -0.90
CA SER A 299 -17.86 -7.58 -1.30
C SER A 299 -18.34 -9.01 -1.01
N LYS A 300 -17.49 -10.02 -1.24
CA LYS A 300 -17.80 -11.42 -0.90
C LYS A 300 -18.04 -11.60 0.60
N ARG A 301 -17.20 -11.02 1.45
CA ARG A 301 -17.31 -11.07 2.92
C ARG A 301 -18.50 -10.30 3.46
N LEU A 302 -18.98 -9.30 2.74
CA LEU A 302 -20.21 -8.57 3.06
C LEU A 302 -21.50 -9.29 2.62
N GLY A 303 -21.37 -10.54 2.14
CA GLY A 303 -22.50 -11.42 1.84
C GLY A 303 -22.93 -11.47 0.39
N ALA A 304 -22.15 -10.88 -0.55
CA ALA A 304 -22.46 -10.99 -1.98
C ALA A 304 -22.46 -12.48 -2.43
N GLU A 305 -23.54 -12.88 -3.08
CA GLU A 305 -23.71 -14.26 -3.61
C GLU A 305 -22.74 -14.48 -4.78
N HIS A 306 -22.75 -13.53 -5.73
CA HIS A 306 -21.86 -13.53 -6.90
C HIS A 306 -21.01 -12.27 -6.94
N VAL A 307 -19.70 -12.44 -7.16
CA VAL A 307 -18.76 -11.34 -7.34
C VAL A 307 -17.97 -11.57 -8.62
N TYR A 308 -18.02 -10.58 -9.50
CA TYR A 308 -17.35 -10.58 -10.79
C TYR A 308 -16.25 -9.51 -10.83
N ILE A 309 -15.12 -9.84 -11.46
CA ILE A 309 -14.09 -8.86 -11.84
C ILE A 309 -14.13 -8.67 -13.33
N ALA A 310 -14.55 -7.49 -13.82
CA ALA A 310 -14.51 -7.11 -15.22
C ALA A 310 -13.17 -6.45 -15.55
N TYR A 311 -12.43 -7.01 -16.50
CA TYR A 311 -11.12 -6.51 -16.89
C TYR A 311 -10.91 -6.58 -18.40
N ARG A 312 -10.48 -5.46 -18.99
CA ARG A 312 -10.34 -5.30 -20.44
C ARG A 312 -9.19 -6.07 -21.10
N ARG A 313 -8.31 -6.72 -20.30
CA ARG A 313 -7.18 -7.53 -20.80
C ARG A 313 -7.27 -8.97 -20.34
N GLY A 314 -6.26 -9.78 -20.70
CA GLY A 314 -6.17 -11.20 -20.34
C GLY A 314 -5.57 -11.46 -18.96
N LYS A 315 -5.45 -12.75 -18.62
CA LYS A 315 -4.92 -13.23 -17.32
C LYS A 315 -3.44 -12.85 -17.13
N GLU A 316 -2.67 -12.87 -18.19
CA GLU A 316 -1.23 -12.54 -18.15
C GLU A 316 -0.99 -11.04 -17.89
N GLU A 317 -1.95 -10.19 -18.22
CA GLU A 317 -1.86 -8.74 -18.01
C GLU A 317 -2.46 -8.27 -16.67
N LEU A 318 -2.82 -9.18 -15.76
CA LEU A 318 -3.32 -8.82 -14.43
C LEU A 318 -2.23 -8.08 -13.63
N PRO A 319 -2.46 -6.83 -13.20
CA PRO A 319 -1.44 -6.07 -12.49
C PRO A 319 -1.36 -6.42 -10.99
N ALA A 320 -2.39 -7.08 -10.43
CA ALA A 320 -2.43 -7.48 -9.04
C ALA A 320 -1.30 -8.47 -8.69
N ARG A 321 -1.02 -8.64 -7.40
CA ARG A 321 -0.16 -9.71 -6.91
C ARG A 321 -0.76 -11.06 -7.26
N LYS A 322 0.11 -12.01 -7.64
CA LYS A 322 -0.32 -13.36 -8.01
C LYS A 322 -1.09 -14.04 -6.87
N GLU A 323 -0.58 -13.95 -5.65
CA GLU A 323 -1.20 -14.49 -4.44
C GLU A 323 -2.63 -13.91 -4.21
N GLU A 324 -2.84 -12.61 -4.46
CA GLU A 324 -4.17 -11.99 -4.30
C GLU A 324 -5.16 -12.44 -5.37
N VAL A 325 -4.69 -12.71 -6.59
CA VAL A 325 -5.51 -13.29 -7.67
C VAL A 325 -5.89 -14.73 -7.30
N GLU A 326 -4.93 -15.53 -6.85
CA GLU A 326 -5.16 -16.92 -6.41
C GLU A 326 -6.14 -16.98 -5.23
N HIS A 327 -6.01 -16.07 -4.27
CA HIS A 327 -6.96 -15.96 -3.15
C HIS A 327 -8.37 -15.59 -3.62
N ALA A 328 -8.49 -14.64 -4.56
CA ALA A 328 -9.78 -14.24 -5.11
C ALA A 328 -10.46 -15.40 -5.87
N GLU A 329 -9.72 -16.11 -6.72
CA GLU A 329 -10.21 -17.30 -7.43
C GLU A 329 -10.65 -18.40 -6.43
N ALA A 330 -9.86 -18.66 -5.39
CA ALA A 330 -10.17 -19.66 -4.36
C ALA A 330 -11.40 -19.29 -3.50
N GLU A 331 -11.68 -18.01 -3.32
CA GLU A 331 -12.86 -17.49 -2.60
C GLU A 331 -14.11 -17.43 -3.49
N GLY A 332 -14.05 -17.93 -4.74
CA GLY A 332 -15.18 -18.04 -5.67
C GLY A 332 -15.50 -16.77 -6.43
N ILE A 333 -14.54 -15.84 -6.56
CA ILE A 333 -14.68 -14.63 -7.39
C ILE A 333 -14.46 -15.00 -8.86
N GLU A 334 -15.39 -14.58 -9.72
CA GLU A 334 -15.37 -14.91 -11.15
C GLU A 334 -14.73 -13.80 -11.98
N PHE A 335 -13.79 -14.16 -12.85
CA PHE A 335 -13.09 -13.21 -13.71
C PHE A 335 -13.75 -13.14 -15.11
N ARG A 336 -14.29 -11.98 -15.45
CA ARG A 336 -14.77 -11.60 -16.79
C ARG A 336 -13.66 -10.84 -17.52
N LEU A 337 -12.62 -11.60 -17.92
CA LEU A 337 -11.46 -11.05 -18.64
C LEU A 337 -11.85 -10.72 -20.08
N LEU A 338 -11.08 -9.84 -20.73
CA LEU A 338 -11.34 -9.33 -22.10
C LEU A 338 -12.74 -8.71 -22.23
N ASN A 339 -13.19 -8.03 -21.18
CA ASN A 339 -14.45 -7.31 -21.15
C ASN A 339 -14.24 -5.89 -20.63
N ASN A 340 -14.73 -4.89 -21.37
CA ASN A 340 -14.65 -3.48 -21.02
C ASN A 340 -16.06 -2.92 -20.78
N PRO A 341 -16.32 -2.27 -19.64
CA PRO A 341 -17.61 -1.61 -19.41
C PRO A 341 -17.86 -0.48 -20.40
N VAL A 342 -19.10 -0.35 -20.85
CA VAL A 342 -19.52 0.71 -21.78
C VAL A 342 -20.73 1.51 -21.27
N ALA A 343 -21.57 0.92 -20.44
CA ALA A 343 -22.69 1.58 -19.76
C ALA A 343 -23.10 0.83 -18.50
N ILE A 344 -23.78 1.51 -17.57
CA ILE A 344 -24.43 0.92 -16.40
C ILE A 344 -25.93 1.24 -16.49
N HIS A 345 -26.77 0.22 -16.30
CA HIS A 345 -28.22 0.30 -16.45
C HIS A 345 -28.91 0.35 -15.08
N ALA A 346 -30.04 1.05 -15.03
CA ALA A 346 -30.86 1.15 -13.83
C ALA A 346 -32.30 0.72 -14.07
N GLY A 347 -32.97 0.32 -12.98
CA GLY A 347 -34.42 0.21 -12.92
C GLY A 347 -35.10 1.59 -12.78
N GLU A 348 -36.44 1.59 -12.72
CA GLU A 348 -37.25 2.81 -12.56
C GLU A 348 -36.94 3.57 -11.24
N ASP A 349 -36.44 2.87 -10.24
CA ASP A 349 -36.05 3.41 -8.94
C ASP A 349 -34.64 4.05 -8.90
N GLY A 350 -33.93 4.03 -10.04
CA GLY A 350 -32.57 4.57 -10.18
C GLY A 350 -31.46 3.67 -9.62
N HIS A 351 -31.79 2.47 -9.16
CA HIS A 351 -30.81 1.49 -8.72
C HIS A 351 -30.22 0.67 -9.89
N VAL A 352 -28.94 0.32 -9.77
CA VAL A 352 -28.25 -0.55 -10.74
C VAL A 352 -28.99 -1.88 -10.90
N THR A 353 -29.22 -2.28 -12.15
CA THR A 353 -29.78 -3.59 -12.52
C THR A 353 -28.84 -4.39 -13.42
N GLY A 354 -27.83 -3.75 -14.00
CA GLY A 354 -26.85 -4.43 -14.85
C GLY A 354 -25.74 -3.53 -15.32
N ILE A 355 -24.66 -4.13 -15.78
CA ILE A 355 -23.53 -3.48 -16.44
C ILE A 355 -23.37 -4.02 -17.85
N GLU A 356 -23.29 -3.14 -18.83
CA GLU A 356 -23.05 -3.50 -20.22
C GLU A 356 -21.55 -3.60 -20.47
N LEU A 357 -21.14 -4.76 -20.93
CA LEU A 357 -19.76 -5.13 -21.22
C LEU A 357 -19.57 -5.38 -22.71
N GLN A 358 -18.46 -4.86 -23.28
CA GLN A 358 -18.04 -5.11 -24.64
C GLN A 358 -16.80 -6.02 -24.62
N LYS A 359 -16.83 -7.10 -25.42
CA LYS A 359 -15.68 -8.00 -25.55
C LYS A 359 -14.50 -7.28 -26.19
N GLN A 360 -13.32 -7.68 -25.76
CA GLN A 360 -12.03 -7.14 -26.23
C GLN A 360 -11.19 -8.26 -26.81
N GLU A 361 -10.33 -7.91 -27.76
CA GLU A 361 -9.20 -8.72 -28.22
C GLU A 361 -7.89 -8.03 -27.86
N LEU A 362 -6.82 -8.79 -27.73
CA LEU A 362 -5.50 -8.22 -27.44
C LEU A 362 -4.78 -7.98 -28.77
N GLY A 363 -4.48 -6.72 -29.04
CA GLY A 363 -3.62 -6.29 -30.15
C GLY A 363 -2.14 -6.51 -29.87
N GLU A 364 -1.28 -5.94 -30.71
CA GLU A 364 0.17 -6.02 -30.57
C GLU A 364 0.67 -5.39 -29.26
N PRO A 365 1.77 -5.90 -28.69
CA PRO A 365 2.37 -5.33 -27.50
C PRO A 365 2.90 -3.91 -27.75
N ASP A 366 2.74 -3.02 -26.76
CA ASP A 366 3.39 -1.71 -26.73
C ASP A 366 4.90 -1.84 -26.43
N GLU A 367 5.64 -0.71 -26.43
CA GLU A 367 7.08 -0.66 -26.12
C GLU A 367 7.45 -1.25 -24.73
N LYS A 368 6.45 -1.36 -23.85
CA LYS A 368 6.58 -1.98 -22.52
C LYS A 368 6.11 -3.44 -22.48
N GLY A 369 5.86 -4.04 -23.66
CA GLY A 369 5.38 -5.42 -23.78
C GLY A 369 3.90 -5.63 -23.40
N ARG A 370 3.11 -4.56 -23.21
CA ARG A 370 1.70 -4.67 -22.81
C ARG A 370 0.79 -4.63 -24.02
N ARG A 371 -0.04 -5.64 -24.21
CA ARG A 371 -0.99 -5.73 -25.32
C ARG A 371 -2.16 -4.76 -25.12
N LYS A 372 -2.47 -3.97 -26.14
CA LYS A 372 -3.56 -3.02 -26.12
C LYS A 372 -4.90 -3.74 -26.31
N PRO A 373 -5.93 -3.52 -25.44
CA PRO A 373 -7.26 -4.07 -25.69
C PRO A 373 -7.91 -3.35 -26.87
N VAL A 374 -8.50 -4.12 -27.78
CA VAL A 374 -9.20 -3.67 -28.98
C VAL A 374 -10.65 -4.12 -28.88
N PRO A 375 -11.64 -3.20 -28.96
CA PRO A 375 -13.04 -3.55 -28.90
C PRO A 375 -13.49 -4.44 -30.09
N VAL A 376 -14.29 -5.48 -29.80
CA VAL A 376 -14.95 -6.30 -30.79
C VAL A 376 -16.32 -5.67 -31.14
N PRO A 377 -16.53 -5.17 -32.34
CA PRO A 377 -17.80 -4.53 -32.70
C PRO A 377 -19.01 -5.47 -32.57
N GLY A 378 -20.12 -4.96 -32.00
CA GLY A 378 -21.36 -5.71 -31.86
C GLY A 378 -21.34 -6.83 -30.83
N SER A 379 -20.33 -6.86 -29.98
CA SER A 379 -20.15 -7.91 -28.95
C SER A 379 -20.68 -7.53 -27.58
N ASN A 380 -21.43 -6.45 -27.46
CA ASN A 380 -21.98 -5.97 -26.21
C ASN A 380 -22.96 -6.97 -25.61
N TRP A 381 -22.91 -7.11 -24.28
CA TRP A 381 -23.81 -7.95 -23.54
C TRP A 381 -24.00 -7.39 -22.11
N ILE A 382 -25.10 -7.71 -21.48
CA ILE A 382 -25.42 -7.22 -20.14
C ILE A 382 -25.10 -8.32 -19.11
N LEU A 383 -24.38 -7.96 -18.07
CA LEU A 383 -24.19 -8.74 -16.86
C LEU A 383 -25.14 -8.21 -15.80
N ASP A 384 -26.06 -9.05 -15.33
CA ASP A 384 -27.03 -8.69 -14.30
C ASP A 384 -26.32 -8.54 -12.94
N VAL A 385 -26.31 -7.32 -12.44
CA VAL A 385 -25.70 -6.95 -11.14
C VAL A 385 -26.50 -5.83 -10.48
N ASP A 386 -26.53 -5.82 -9.15
CA ASP A 386 -27.15 -4.75 -8.35
C ASP A 386 -26.13 -3.71 -7.84
N THR A 387 -24.86 -4.01 -8.01
CA THR A 387 -23.77 -3.18 -7.50
C THR A 387 -22.59 -3.18 -8.45
N VAL A 388 -22.04 -2.00 -8.73
CA VAL A 388 -20.81 -1.81 -9.51
C VAL A 388 -19.77 -1.08 -8.67
N VAL A 389 -18.55 -1.61 -8.60
CA VAL A 389 -17.43 -1.00 -7.89
C VAL A 389 -16.33 -0.62 -8.87
N ILE A 390 -16.07 0.67 -9.04
CA ILE A 390 -15.04 1.19 -9.95
C ILE A 390 -13.66 1.18 -9.27
N ALA A 391 -12.74 0.39 -9.80
CA ALA A 391 -11.39 0.14 -9.25
C ALA A 391 -10.28 0.34 -10.29
N ILE A 392 -10.35 1.42 -11.09
CA ILE A 392 -9.46 1.68 -12.22
C ILE A 392 -8.27 2.59 -11.91
N GLY A 393 -8.09 2.94 -10.64
CA GLY A 393 -6.99 3.76 -10.15
C GLY A 393 -7.44 5.04 -9.46
N THR A 394 -6.46 5.77 -8.96
CA THR A 394 -6.64 7.00 -8.20
C THR A 394 -5.65 8.07 -8.65
N SER A 395 -5.91 9.32 -8.28
CA SER A 395 -5.03 10.46 -8.50
C SER A 395 -4.81 11.25 -7.21
N PRO A 396 -3.76 12.07 -7.12
CA PRO A 396 -3.56 12.98 -6.01
C PRO A 396 -4.74 13.97 -5.87
N ASN A 397 -5.08 14.29 -4.61
CA ASN A 397 -6.11 15.30 -4.34
C ASN A 397 -5.57 16.70 -4.74
N PRO A 398 -6.34 17.53 -5.47
CA PRO A 398 -5.88 18.82 -5.93
C PRO A 398 -5.76 19.88 -4.82
N LEU A 399 -6.09 19.56 -3.57
CA LEU A 399 -6.10 20.52 -2.47
C LEU A 399 -4.74 21.22 -2.31
N ILE A 400 -3.65 20.47 -2.18
CA ILE A 400 -2.29 21.05 -2.05
C ILE A 400 -1.97 21.91 -3.27
N ARG A 401 -2.30 21.45 -4.48
CA ARG A 401 -2.11 22.23 -5.71
C ARG A 401 -2.81 23.56 -5.68
N ASN A 402 -4.01 23.62 -5.11
CA ASN A 402 -4.85 24.82 -5.12
C ASN A 402 -4.55 25.79 -3.96
N THR A 403 -3.76 25.37 -2.97
CA THR A 403 -3.52 26.10 -1.73
C THR A 403 -2.05 26.32 -1.40
N THR A 404 -1.13 25.89 -2.28
CA THR A 404 0.32 26.02 -2.03
C THR A 404 1.00 26.58 -3.28
N GLU A 405 1.40 27.83 -3.21
CA GLU A 405 2.15 28.49 -4.29
C GLU A 405 3.59 27.99 -4.39
N GLY A 406 4.21 28.16 -5.56
CA GLY A 406 5.61 27.81 -5.81
C GLY A 406 5.85 26.30 -6.07
N LEU A 407 4.84 25.45 -6.03
CA LEU A 407 4.93 24.06 -6.45
C LEU A 407 4.59 23.90 -7.93
N THR A 408 5.27 22.96 -8.59
CA THR A 408 4.96 22.52 -9.96
C THR A 408 4.28 21.15 -9.95
N PHE A 409 3.45 20.88 -10.97
CA PHE A 409 2.61 19.69 -11.01
C PHE A 409 2.64 19.03 -12.38
N THR A 410 2.69 17.71 -12.40
CA THR A 410 2.57 16.93 -13.62
C THR A 410 1.18 17.09 -14.24
N ARG A 411 1.04 16.72 -15.51
CA ARG A 411 -0.26 16.71 -16.22
C ARG A 411 -1.32 15.86 -15.49
N LYS A 412 -0.91 14.87 -14.71
CA LYS A 412 -1.81 13.98 -13.94
C LYS A 412 -2.10 14.49 -12.52
N GLY A 413 -1.63 15.68 -12.17
CA GLY A 413 -1.87 16.31 -10.87
C GLY A 413 -0.93 15.90 -9.75
N GLY A 414 0.09 15.07 -10.01
CA GLY A 414 1.14 14.76 -9.03
C GLY A 414 2.11 15.95 -8.85
N ILE A 415 2.65 16.12 -7.65
CA ILE A 415 3.68 17.11 -7.36
C ILE A 415 4.96 16.73 -8.14
N GLU A 416 5.58 17.67 -8.82
CA GLU A 416 6.88 17.44 -9.44
C GLU A 416 7.98 17.53 -8.37
N ALA A 417 8.74 16.45 -8.24
CA ALA A 417 9.88 16.35 -7.34
C ALA A 417 10.95 15.47 -8.00
N ASP A 418 12.21 15.67 -7.63
CA ASP A 418 13.32 14.82 -8.06
C ASP A 418 13.34 13.48 -7.29
N GLU A 419 14.34 12.63 -7.53
CA GLU A 419 14.50 11.34 -6.86
C GLU A 419 14.71 11.46 -5.34
N GLY A 420 15.21 12.61 -4.88
CA GLY A 420 15.37 12.96 -3.47
C GLY A 420 14.10 13.52 -2.83
N GLY A 421 13.04 13.72 -3.62
CA GLY A 421 11.81 14.37 -3.17
C GLY A 421 11.88 15.90 -3.10
N VAL A 422 12.92 16.54 -3.65
CA VAL A 422 13.07 18.00 -3.68
C VAL A 422 12.09 18.59 -4.69
N THR A 423 11.28 19.56 -4.26
CA THR A 423 10.32 20.26 -5.12
C THR A 423 10.87 21.61 -5.63
N ALA A 424 10.11 22.27 -6.50
CA ALA A 424 10.45 23.63 -6.97
C ALA A 424 10.39 24.69 -5.85
N ARG A 425 9.68 24.43 -4.75
CA ARG A 425 9.56 25.34 -3.61
C ARG A 425 10.58 25.00 -2.53
N GLU A 426 11.43 25.98 -2.18
CA GLU A 426 12.44 25.82 -1.13
C GLU A 426 11.82 25.39 0.22
N GLY A 427 12.45 24.44 0.91
CA GLY A 427 11.99 23.90 2.18
C GLY A 427 10.80 22.94 2.07
N VAL A 428 10.25 22.73 0.87
CA VAL A 428 9.15 21.81 0.64
C VAL A 428 9.63 20.58 -0.14
N PHE A 429 9.37 19.42 0.41
CA PHE A 429 9.71 18.10 -0.14
C PHE A 429 8.44 17.29 -0.36
N ALA A 430 8.45 16.34 -1.28
CA ALA A 430 7.30 15.49 -1.55
C ALA A 430 7.73 14.06 -1.90
N GLY A 431 6.86 13.08 -1.61
CA GLY A 431 7.16 11.69 -1.95
C GLY A 431 5.95 10.77 -1.91
N GLY A 432 6.16 9.53 -2.38
CA GLY A 432 5.11 8.54 -2.51
C GLY A 432 4.09 8.87 -3.59
N ASP A 433 2.86 8.40 -3.40
CA ASP A 433 1.81 8.51 -4.42
C ASP A 433 1.39 9.97 -4.72
N ALA A 434 1.73 10.93 -3.86
CA ALA A 434 1.53 12.36 -4.12
C ALA A 434 2.38 12.86 -5.31
N VAL A 435 3.49 12.19 -5.60
CA VAL A 435 4.42 12.47 -6.71
C VAL A 435 4.18 11.50 -7.88
N THR A 436 4.24 10.21 -7.61
CA THR A 436 4.26 9.18 -8.67
C THR A 436 2.86 8.72 -9.13
N GLY A 437 1.81 9.08 -8.41
CA GLY A 437 0.51 8.40 -8.48
C GLY A 437 0.55 7.06 -7.73
N ALA A 438 -0.59 6.36 -7.70
CA ALA A 438 -0.74 5.12 -6.93
C ALA A 438 0.30 4.05 -7.33
N ALA A 439 1.10 3.61 -6.32
CA ALA A 439 2.16 2.63 -6.48
C ALA A 439 2.08 1.56 -5.36
N THR A 440 3.20 1.18 -4.76
CA THR A 440 3.24 0.19 -3.69
C THR A 440 3.68 0.83 -2.37
N VAL A 441 3.27 0.22 -1.25
CA VAL A 441 3.65 0.67 0.10
C VAL A 441 5.17 0.85 0.21
N ILE A 442 5.95 -0.13 -0.22
CA ILE A 442 7.40 -0.08 -0.08
C ILE A 442 8.08 0.96 -1.00
N LEU A 443 7.52 1.25 -2.18
CA LEU A 443 8.01 2.34 -3.04
C LEU A 443 7.73 3.69 -2.40
N ALA A 444 6.55 3.87 -1.80
CA ALA A 444 6.23 5.08 -1.04
C ALA A 444 7.17 5.24 0.16
N MET A 445 7.49 4.15 0.87
CA MET A 445 8.49 4.16 1.96
C MET A 445 9.88 4.55 1.46
N GLY A 446 10.31 4.04 0.30
CA GLY A 446 11.57 4.43 -0.33
C GLY A 446 11.64 5.92 -0.62
N ALA A 447 10.56 6.50 -1.16
CA ALA A 447 10.45 7.94 -1.39
C ALA A 447 10.48 8.75 -0.07
N GLY A 448 9.81 8.27 0.99
CA GLY A 448 9.88 8.89 2.31
C GLY A 448 11.29 8.90 2.89
N LYS A 449 12.02 7.81 2.69
CA LYS A 449 13.43 7.67 3.09
C LYS A 449 14.35 8.64 2.34
N ALA A 450 14.16 8.77 1.02
CA ALA A 450 14.89 9.73 0.20
C ALA A 450 14.59 11.17 0.64
N GLY A 451 13.31 11.51 0.87
CA GLY A 451 12.90 12.81 1.38
C GLY A 451 13.49 13.15 2.74
N ALA A 452 13.53 12.20 3.67
CA ALA A 452 14.17 12.40 4.97
C ALA A 452 15.66 12.77 4.84
N LYS A 453 16.39 12.09 3.95
CA LYS A 453 17.79 12.38 3.68
C LYS A 453 17.96 13.79 3.08
N SER A 454 17.13 14.15 2.11
CA SER A 454 17.19 15.48 1.47
C SER A 454 16.84 16.62 2.43
N ILE A 455 15.90 16.39 3.36
CA ILE A 455 15.59 17.34 4.44
C ILE A 455 16.79 17.52 5.37
N ASP A 456 17.44 16.44 5.80
CA ASP A 456 18.64 16.49 6.65
C ASP A 456 19.77 17.28 5.95
N GLU A 457 20.02 17.03 4.66
CA GLU A 457 21.01 17.77 3.86
C GLU A 457 20.63 19.26 3.70
N TYR A 458 19.34 19.57 3.54
CA TYR A 458 18.85 20.95 3.44
C TYR A 458 19.07 21.73 4.75
N ILE A 459 18.69 21.17 5.89
CA ILE A 459 18.87 21.82 7.21
C ILE A 459 20.35 22.05 7.48
N LYS A 460 21.19 21.03 7.33
CA LYS A 460 22.65 21.15 7.54
C LYS A 460 23.31 22.20 6.66
N ARG A 461 22.83 22.38 5.41
CA ARG A 461 23.32 23.43 4.52
C ARG A 461 22.92 24.83 5.01
N LYS A 462 21.72 24.99 5.60
CA LYS A 462 21.28 26.27 6.18
C LYS A 462 22.08 26.68 7.41
N GLU A 463 22.59 25.72 8.17
CA GLU A 463 23.42 25.97 9.35
C GLU A 463 24.87 26.37 9.00
N GLN A 464 25.36 26.00 7.82
CA GLN A 464 26.70 26.40 7.39
C GLN A 464 26.67 27.91 7.05
N PRO A 465 27.57 28.73 7.64
CA PRO A 465 27.69 30.11 7.24
C PRO A 465 27.96 30.19 5.74
N ALA A 466 27.26 31.10 5.03
CA ALA A 466 27.59 31.37 3.65
C ALA A 466 29.10 31.68 3.60
N GLU A 467 29.87 30.83 2.92
CA GLU A 467 31.28 31.16 2.67
C GLU A 467 31.29 32.53 1.96
N ALA A 468 31.89 33.54 2.63
CA ALA A 468 31.92 34.94 2.21
C ALA A 468 32.88 35.14 1.03
#